data_03e8df16782233464eeee013d0a844ae
#
_entry.id   03e8df16782233464eeee013d0a844ae
#
_cell.length_a   1.000
_cell.length_b   1.000
_cell.length_c   1.000
_cell.angle_alpha   90.00
_cell.angle_beta   90.00
_cell.angle_gamma   90.00
#
_symmetry.space_group_name_H-M   'P 1'
#
loop_
_entity.id
_entity.type
_entity.pdbx_description
1 polymer ?
#
loop_
_entity_poly.entity_id
_entity_poly.type
_entity_poly.pdbx_seq_one_letter_code
_entity_poly.pdbx_strand_id
1 'polypeptide(L)'
;TDATQKQLAKNVQAVSDFAAAHPGKVTFLLAPSASVIYPEELPAGAPMADENAMLDDIFTTVGQNASVLDLRPTFTADKNKNEYLYFKTDHHWTPNGAYRAYEQFCAMKGLTPFDRDTHESITVTDFQGTHYSATRLWNVENDEITYYPLKNEMTIYRITGEAAYEPETTENLINTMKFNTRDKYAAFLDGNNGYSVIEGDGEGSILVVKDSYANSFIPYLTANYGKIGVVDFRNFKYGLDSTIEQEGYDEVLILYNFQTFIADSNLIYISRPSTLQ
;
A
#
# COMPACT_ATOMS: atom_id res chain seq x y z
N THR A 1 14.57 1.82 18.17
CA THR A 1 15.99 2.22 18.32
C THR A 1 16.18 3.66 17.90
N ASP A 2 17.27 4.32 18.32
CA ASP A 2 17.63 5.70 17.88
C ASP A 2 17.74 5.80 16.35
N ALA A 3 18.22 4.75 15.71
CA ALA A 3 18.31 4.71 14.24
C ALA A 3 16.93 4.72 13.59
N THR A 4 15.98 3.97 14.12
CA THR A 4 14.59 3.95 13.65
C THR A 4 13.92 5.31 13.85
N GLN A 5 14.12 5.95 14.99
CA GLN A 5 13.56 7.29 15.26
C GLN A 5 14.12 8.35 14.30
N LYS A 6 15.42 8.30 14.00
CA LYS A 6 16.05 9.19 13.03
C LYS A 6 15.52 8.94 11.61
N GLN A 7 15.29 7.68 11.24
CA GLN A 7 14.72 7.36 9.93
C GLN A 7 13.25 7.82 9.83
N LEU A 8 12.46 7.56 10.86
CA LEU A 8 11.09 8.05 10.95
C LEU A 8 11.02 9.58 10.75
N ALA A 9 11.84 10.33 11.48
CA ALA A 9 11.87 11.78 11.35
C ALA A 9 12.19 12.25 9.91
N LYS A 10 13.12 11.56 9.22
CA LYS A 10 13.44 11.85 7.82
C LYS A 10 12.25 11.54 6.89
N ASN A 11 11.55 10.43 7.11
CA ASN A 11 10.42 10.03 6.30
C ASN A 11 9.24 10.98 6.47
N VAL A 12 8.92 11.35 7.71
CA VAL A 12 7.87 12.35 8.01
C VAL A 12 8.20 13.68 7.36
N GLN A 13 9.45 14.15 7.47
CA GLN A 13 9.88 15.40 6.85
C GLN A 13 9.77 15.33 5.33
N ALA A 14 10.25 14.24 4.70
CA ALA A 14 10.20 14.09 3.25
C ALA A 14 8.76 14.09 2.71
N VAL A 15 7.84 13.38 3.39
CA VAL A 15 6.41 13.37 3.02
C VAL A 15 5.78 14.75 3.23
N SER A 16 6.09 15.43 4.33
CA SER A 16 5.56 16.77 4.62
C SER A 16 6.03 17.81 3.61
N ASP A 17 7.31 17.78 3.25
CA ASP A 17 7.88 18.68 2.24
C ASP A 17 7.28 18.43 0.85
N PHE A 18 7.12 17.17 0.48
CA PHE A 18 6.47 16.80 -0.76
C PHE A 18 5.00 17.28 -0.80
N ALA A 19 4.25 17.06 0.27
CA ALA A 19 2.86 17.51 0.37
C ALA A 19 2.75 19.05 0.32
N ALA A 20 3.67 19.76 0.97
CA ALA A 20 3.72 21.21 0.93
C ALA A 20 4.01 21.76 -0.48
N ALA A 21 4.83 21.06 -1.26
CA ALA A 21 5.12 21.40 -2.66
C ALA A 21 3.95 21.08 -3.61
N HIS A 22 3.00 20.22 -3.20
CA HIS A 22 1.84 19.82 -4.00
C HIS A 22 0.53 20.06 -3.25
N PRO A 23 0.19 21.34 -2.94
CA PRO A 23 -0.93 21.66 -2.06
C PRO A 23 -2.26 21.14 -2.61
N GLY A 24 -3.03 20.49 -1.72
CA GLY A 24 -4.35 19.95 -2.04
C GLY A 24 -4.35 18.65 -2.87
N LYS A 25 -3.18 18.18 -3.31
CA LYS A 25 -3.08 16.97 -4.17
C LYS A 25 -2.75 15.68 -3.41
N VAL A 26 -2.21 15.76 -2.19
CA VAL A 26 -1.64 14.62 -1.50
C VAL A 26 -2.60 14.07 -0.45
N THR A 27 -2.88 12.77 -0.55
CA THR A 27 -3.53 11.98 0.49
C THR A 27 -2.50 11.03 1.10
N PHE A 28 -2.43 10.98 2.42
CA PHE A 28 -1.54 10.12 3.18
C PHE A 28 -2.34 9.09 3.96
N LEU A 29 -2.11 7.81 3.67
CA LEU A 29 -2.68 6.65 4.33
C LEU A 29 -1.56 5.82 4.93
N LEU A 30 -1.52 5.74 6.25
CA LEU A 30 -0.59 4.88 6.98
C LEU A 30 -1.39 3.77 7.67
N ALA A 31 -1.28 2.55 7.12
CA ALA A 31 -1.99 1.40 7.67
C ALA A 31 -1.39 1.03 9.04
N PRO A 32 -2.22 0.94 10.09
CA PRO A 32 -1.77 0.52 11.40
C PRO A 32 -1.31 -0.93 11.38
N SER A 33 -0.40 -1.30 12.28
CA SER A 33 -0.03 -2.70 12.49
C SER A 33 -1.19 -3.52 13.04
N ALA A 34 -1.22 -4.82 12.75
CA ALA A 34 -2.21 -5.73 13.32
C ALA A 34 -2.23 -5.66 14.86
N SER A 35 -1.08 -5.47 15.50
CA SER A 35 -0.93 -5.34 16.96
C SER A 35 -1.68 -4.13 17.57
N VAL A 36 -1.94 -3.08 16.79
CA VAL A 36 -2.75 -1.93 17.24
C VAL A 36 -4.24 -2.27 17.21
N ILE A 37 -4.65 -3.04 16.20
CA ILE A 37 -6.06 -3.39 16.00
C ILE A 37 -6.47 -4.59 16.88
N TYR A 38 -5.54 -5.53 17.12
CA TYR A 38 -5.74 -6.75 17.93
C TYR A 38 -4.79 -6.78 19.14
N PRO A 39 -4.83 -5.77 20.05
CA PRO A 39 -3.92 -5.75 21.19
C PRO A 39 -4.13 -6.93 22.14
N GLU A 40 -5.32 -7.52 22.15
CA GLU A 40 -5.68 -8.71 22.95
C GLU A 40 -4.96 -9.99 22.48
N GLU A 41 -4.50 -10.03 21.24
CA GLU A 41 -3.74 -11.18 20.69
C GLU A 41 -2.26 -11.14 21.06
N LEU A 42 -1.79 -10.04 21.65
CA LEU A 42 -0.40 -9.91 22.04
C LEU A 42 -0.10 -10.71 23.32
N PRO A 43 1.06 -11.36 23.39
CA PRO A 43 1.51 -12.00 24.64
C PRO A 43 1.60 -10.98 25.78
N ALA A 44 1.16 -11.38 26.98
CA ALA A 44 1.23 -10.52 28.15
C ALA A 44 2.69 -10.05 28.41
N GLY A 45 2.87 -8.74 28.52
CA GLY A 45 4.20 -8.12 28.75
C GLY A 45 5.10 -8.06 27.53
N ALA A 46 4.57 -8.26 26.32
CA ALA A 46 5.33 -8.05 25.08
C ALA A 46 5.86 -6.61 25.05
N PRO A 47 7.18 -6.39 24.79
CA PRO A 47 7.76 -5.07 24.76
C PRO A 47 7.39 -4.38 23.44
N MET A 48 6.27 -3.65 23.46
CA MET A 48 5.77 -2.89 22.31
C MET A 48 6.07 -1.41 22.45
N ALA A 49 6.39 -0.75 21.32
CA ALA A 49 6.36 0.70 21.26
C ALA A 49 4.90 1.18 21.26
N ASP A 50 4.66 2.39 21.74
CA ASP A 50 3.34 3.02 21.64
C ASP A 50 3.12 3.50 20.20
N GLU A 51 2.67 2.58 19.35
CA GLU A 51 2.39 2.86 17.95
C GLU A 51 1.23 3.86 17.79
N ASN A 52 0.24 3.85 18.71
CA ASN A 52 -0.85 4.81 18.66
C ASN A 52 -0.35 6.25 18.82
N ALA A 53 0.49 6.51 19.83
CA ALA A 53 1.08 7.83 20.00
C ALA A 53 1.96 8.22 18.80
N MET A 54 2.73 7.29 18.26
CA MET A 54 3.54 7.57 17.06
C MET A 54 2.69 7.89 15.83
N LEU A 55 1.58 7.18 15.62
CA LEU A 55 0.63 7.46 14.54
C LEU A 55 -0.01 8.85 14.71
N ASP A 56 -0.41 9.23 15.94
CA ASP A 56 -0.97 10.54 16.23
C ASP A 56 0.02 11.67 15.90
N ASP A 57 1.28 11.53 16.27
CA ASP A 57 2.34 12.49 15.96
C ASP A 57 2.60 12.60 14.44
N ILE A 58 2.66 11.46 13.74
CA ILE A 58 2.84 11.42 12.29
C ILE A 58 1.67 12.11 11.59
N PHE A 59 0.44 11.75 11.94
CA PHE A 59 -0.77 12.30 11.33
C PHE A 59 -0.91 13.78 11.61
N THR A 60 -0.57 14.24 12.81
CA THR A 60 -0.56 15.68 13.15
C THR A 60 0.43 16.44 12.29
N THR A 61 1.64 15.89 12.08
CA THR A 61 2.69 16.58 11.32
C THR A 61 2.38 16.59 9.82
N VAL A 62 2.09 15.41 9.23
CA VAL A 62 1.82 15.28 7.81
C VAL A 62 0.50 15.97 7.43
N GLY A 63 -0.48 15.94 8.32
CA GLY A 63 -1.80 16.55 8.15
C GLY A 63 -1.81 18.06 8.03
N GLN A 64 -0.69 18.73 8.30
CA GLN A 64 -0.55 20.17 8.03
C GLN A 64 -0.57 20.50 6.54
N ASN A 65 -0.15 19.56 5.69
CA ASN A 65 0.00 19.77 4.25
C ASN A 65 -0.70 18.71 3.38
N ALA A 66 -1.13 17.59 3.95
CA ALA A 66 -1.81 16.50 3.25
C ALA A 66 -3.16 16.17 3.90
N SER A 67 -4.05 15.56 3.12
CA SER A 67 -5.22 14.89 3.69
C SER A 67 -4.78 13.56 4.31
N VAL A 68 -5.11 13.33 5.58
CA VAL A 68 -4.69 12.14 6.31
C VAL A 68 -5.86 11.20 6.51
N LEU A 69 -5.67 9.91 6.22
CA LEU A 69 -6.65 8.86 6.46
C LEU A 69 -6.18 7.93 7.58
N ASP A 70 -6.81 8.06 8.75
CA ASP A 70 -6.61 7.18 9.90
C ASP A 70 -7.61 6.01 9.87
N LEU A 71 -7.09 4.80 9.70
CA LEU A 71 -7.91 3.58 9.60
C LEU A 71 -8.25 2.97 10.96
N ARG A 72 -7.64 3.39 12.07
CA ARG A 72 -7.82 2.77 13.39
C ARG A 72 -9.28 2.70 13.83
N PRO A 73 -10.09 3.78 13.71
CA PRO A 73 -11.50 3.71 14.11
C PRO A 73 -12.30 2.68 13.31
N THR A 74 -12.15 2.68 11.99
CA THR A 74 -12.85 1.75 11.09
C THR A 74 -12.42 0.32 11.32
N PHE A 75 -11.12 0.06 11.38
CA PHE A 75 -10.58 -1.30 11.57
C PHE A 75 -10.95 -1.88 12.95
N THR A 76 -10.97 -1.04 13.99
CA THR A 76 -11.47 -1.49 15.31
C THR A 76 -12.95 -1.84 15.28
N ALA A 77 -13.77 -1.05 14.58
CA ALA A 77 -15.20 -1.33 14.42
C ALA A 77 -15.44 -2.62 13.60
N ASP A 78 -14.67 -2.82 12.53
CA ASP A 78 -14.77 -4.00 11.66
C ASP A 78 -14.26 -5.27 12.34
N LYS A 79 -13.17 -5.19 13.12
CA LYS A 79 -12.72 -6.28 13.99
C LYS A 79 -13.85 -6.75 14.92
N ASN A 80 -14.58 -5.83 15.54
CA ASN A 80 -15.69 -6.14 16.44
C ASN A 80 -16.88 -6.82 15.72
N LYS A 81 -16.92 -6.79 14.38
CA LYS A 81 -17.84 -7.54 13.52
C LYS A 81 -17.24 -8.85 13.00
N ASN A 82 -16.07 -9.24 13.49
CA ASN A 82 -15.29 -10.40 13.06
C ASN A 82 -14.85 -10.33 11.59
N GLU A 83 -14.61 -9.14 11.06
CA GLU A 83 -14.01 -8.98 9.74
C GLU A 83 -12.55 -9.47 9.74
N TYR A 84 -12.17 -10.23 8.72
CA TYR A 84 -10.83 -10.76 8.55
C TYR A 84 -9.92 -9.71 7.89
N LEU A 85 -9.27 -8.85 8.71
CA LEU A 85 -8.55 -7.67 8.24
C LEU A 85 -7.06 -7.92 7.99
N TYR A 86 -6.43 -8.80 8.76
CA TYR A 86 -5.00 -9.12 8.66
C TYR A 86 -4.80 -10.62 8.58
N PHE A 87 -3.78 -11.03 7.80
CA PHE A 87 -3.37 -12.43 7.78
C PHE A 87 -2.78 -12.84 9.13
N LYS A 88 -2.96 -14.10 9.51
CA LYS A 88 -2.37 -14.69 10.72
C LYS A 88 -0.92 -15.13 10.48
N THR A 89 -0.60 -15.56 9.26
CA THR A 89 0.69 -16.12 8.90
C THR A 89 1.58 -15.16 8.11
N ASP A 90 1.06 -13.99 7.75
CA ASP A 90 1.77 -12.97 6.96
C ASP A 90 1.68 -11.59 7.60
N HIS A 91 2.59 -10.69 7.24
CA HIS A 91 2.65 -9.33 7.79
C HIS A 91 1.68 -8.36 7.10
N HIS A 92 1.02 -8.75 6.02
CA HIS A 92 0.09 -7.87 5.30
C HIS A 92 -1.31 -7.91 5.90
N TRP A 93 -2.10 -6.91 5.58
CA TRP A 93 -3.54 -7.03 5.65
C TRP A 93 -4.06 -8.03 4.62
N THR A 94 -5.28 -8.52 4.82
CA THR A 94 -5.97 -9.33 3.80
C THR A 94 -6.49 -8.44 2.67
N PRO A 95 -6.87 -8.99 1.52
CA PRO A 95 -7.59 -8.22 0.50
C PRO A 95 -8.89 -7.60 1.03
N ASN A 96 -9.54 -8.20 2.05
CA ASN A 96 -10.68 -7.60 2.72
C ASN A 96 -10.25 -6.36 3.53
N GLY A 97 -9.16 -6.43 4.29
CA GLY A 97 -8.60 -5.27 4.99
C GLY A 97 -8.24 -4.14 4.02
N ALA A 98 -7.59 -4.47 2.90
CA ALA A 98 -7.29 -3.51 1.84
C ALA A 98 -8.56 -2.87 1.24
N TYR A 99 -9.60 -3.66 1.02
CA TYR A 99 -10.88 -3.16 0.54
C TYR A 99 -11.55 -2.22 1.54
N ARG A 100 -11.53 -2.55 2.84
CA ARG A 100 -12.07 -1.66 3.89
C ARG A 100 -11.33 -0.32 3.94
N ALA A 101 -10.00 -0.34 3.76
CA ALA A 101 -9.20 0.88 3.62
C ALA A 101 -9.59 1.68 2.37
N TYR A 102 -9.79 0.99 1.25
CA TYR A 102 -10.24 1.60 -0.01
C TYR A 102 -11.62 2.25 0.11
N GLU A 103 -12.59 1.62 0.80
CA GLU A 103 -13.90 2.24 1.06
C GLU A 103 -13.76 3.54 1.87
N GLN A 104 -12.85 3.58 2.85
CA GLN A 104 -12.59 4.81 3.61
C GLN A 104 -11.93 5.89 2.73
N PHE A 105 -11.02 5.49 1.85
CA PHE A 105 -10.44 6.40 0.86
C PHE A 105 -11.53 6.97 -0.06
N CYS A 106 -12.40 6.13 -0.61
CA CYS A 106 -13.52 6.57 -1.43
C CYS A 106 -14.45 7.53 -0.69
N ALA A 107 -14.79 7.23 0.57
CA ALA A 107 -15.63 8.09 1.40
C ALA A 107 -14.98 9.47 1.62
N MET A 108 -13.67 9.52 1.89
CA MET A 108 -12.91 10.77 2.03
C MET A 108 -12.93 11.60 0.73
N LYS A 109 -12.84 10.94 -0.43
CA LYS A 109 -12.76 11.57 -1.75
C LYS A 109 -14.12 11.82 -2.39
N GLY A 110 -15.22 11.35 -1.79
CA GLY A 110 -16.56 11.41 -2.40
C GLY A 110 -16.74 10.52 -3.62
N LEU A 111 -15.97 9.42 -3.70
CA LEU A 111 -16.01 8.43 -4.77
C LEU A 111 -16.96 7.28 -4.42
N THR A 112 -17.53 6.63 -5.44
CA THR A 112 -18.29 5.39 -5.26
C THR A 112 -17.32 4.20 -5.24
N PRO A 113 -17.29 3.38 -4.19
CA PRO A 113 -16.43 2.21 -4.15
C PRO A 113 -16.79 1.16 -5.21
N PHE A 114 -15.80 0.36 -5.61
CA PHE A 114 -16.01 -0.88 -6.35
C PHE A 114 -17.03 -1.76 -5.63
N ASP A 115 -18.09 -2.17 -6.33
CA ASP A 115 -19.17 -2.96 -5.76
C ASP A 115 -18.81 -4.46 -5.80
N ARG A 116 -18.36 -4.99 -4.67
CA ARG A 116 -18.01 -6.41 -4.52
C ARG A 116 -19.19 -7.36 -4.75
N ASP A 117 -20.41 -6.93 -4.43
CA ASP A 117 -21.60 -7.79 -4.48
C ASP A 117 -22.02 -8.10 -5.92
N THR A 118 -21.55 -7.32 -6.89
CA THR A 118 -21.82 -7.53 -8.31
C THR A 118 -20.75 -8.34 -9.04
N HIS A 119 -19.69 -8.76 -8.34
CA HIS A 119 -18.56 -9.46 -8.93
C HIS A 119 -18.29 -10.80 -8.24
N GLU A 120 -17.85 -11.78 -9.01
CA GLU A 120 -17.44 -13.08 -8.46
C GLU A 120 -16.03 -12.97 -7.85
N SER A 121 -15.88 -13.48 -6.64
CA SER A 121 -14.58 -13.60 -5.97
C SER A 121 -14.00 -15.00 -6.13
N ILE A 122 -12.68 -15.09 -6.05
CA ILE A 122 -11.93 -16.36 -6.05
C ILE A 122 -11.16 -16.44 -4.72
N THR A 123 -11.22 -17.60 -4.08
CA THR A 123 -10.46 -17.87 -2.85
C THR A 123 -9.36 -18.87 -3.12
N VAL A 124 -8.14 -18.50 -2.76
CA VAL A 124 -6.95 -19.36 -2.78
C VAL A 124 -6.65 -19.76 -1.34
N THR A 125 -6.64 -21.05 -1.09
CA THR A 125 -6.34 -21.65 0.21
C THR A 125 -4.83 -21.92 0.38
N ASP A 126 -4.45 -22.41 1.56
CA ASP A 126 -3.09 -22.85 1.86
C ASP A 126 -2.03 -21.73 1.73
N PHE A 127 -2.38 -20.50 2.14
CA PHE A 127 -1.42 -19.43 2.21
C PHE A 127 -0.67 -19.46 3.55
N GLN A 128 0.66 -19.52 3.46
CA GLN A 128 1.59 -19.41 4.57
C GLN A 128 2.62 -18.32 4.26
N GLY A 129 2.46 -17.16 4.88
CA GLY A 129 3.24 -15.97 4.57
C GLY A 129 4.57 -15.86 5.31
N THR A 130 5.02 -14.62 5.47
CA THR A 130 6.33 -14.27 6.01
C THR A 130 6.50 -14.61 7.49
N HIS A 131 5.44 -14.46 8.29
CA HIS A 131 5.48 -14.84 9.72
C HIS A 131 5.66 -16.34 9.88
N TYR A 132 4.91 -17.14 9.12
CA TYR A 132 5.13 -18.59 9.11
C TYR A 132 6.54 -18.95 8.65
N SER A 133 7.01 -18.28 7.63
CA SER A 133 8.36 -18.51 7.10
C SER A 133 9.47 -18.25 8.10
N ALA A 134 9.28 -17.26 8.97
CA ALA A 134 10.23 -16.91 10.03
C ALA A 134 10.16 -17.85 11.23
N THR A 135 8.96 -18.29 11.62
CA THR A 135 8.74 -19.07 12.85
C THR A 135 8.64 -20.57 12.62
N ARG A 136 8.10 -21.00 11.47
CA ARG A 136 7.83 -22.40 11.09
C ARG A 136 7.07 -23.19 12.15
N LEU A 137 6.12 -22.53 12.82
CA LEU A 137 5.28 -23.17 13.82
C LEU A 137 4.38 -24.22 13.14
N TRP A 138 4.44 -25.45 13.63
CA TRP A 138 3.78 -26.62 13.03
C TRP A 138 2.26 -26.67 13.22
N ASN A 139 1.73 -25.89 14.15
CA ASN A 139 0.29 -25.88 14.53
C ASN A 139 -0.42 -24.60 14.12
N VAL A 140 0.06 -23.89 13.11
CA VAL A 140 -0.59 -22.69 12.60
C VAL A 140 -1.54 -23.06 11.47
N GLU A 141 -2.79 -22.59 11.56
CA GLU A 141 -3.75 -22.68 10.48
C GLU A 141 -3.27 -21.82 9.27
N ASN A 142 -3.52 -22.32 8.09
CA ASN A 142 -3.24 -21.58 6.87
C ASN A 142 -4.22 -20.41 6.72
N ASP A 143 -3.75 -19.33 6.12
CA ASP A 143 -4.58 -18.23 5.67
C ASP A 143 -5.22 -18.53 4.31
N GLU A 144 -6.19 -17.71 3.94
CA GLU A 144 -6.85 -17.70 2.64
C GLU A 144 -6.76 -16.33 2.00
N ILE A 145 -6.56 -16.29 0.68
CA ILE A 145 -6.57 -15.07 -0.11
C ILE A 145 -7.82 -15.05 -0.97
N THR A 146 -8.78 -14.20 -0.62
CA THR A 146 -9.97 -13.97 -1.46
C THR A 146 -9.79 -12.68 -2.25
N TYR A 147 -9.90 -12.76 -3.58
CA TYR A 147 -9.68 -11.64 -4.48
C TYR A 147 -10.72 -11.60 -5.61
N TYR A 148 -10.81 -10.45 -6.28
CA TYR A 148 -11.61 -10.24 -7.47
C TYR A 148 -10.70 -10.23 -8.69
N PRO A 149 -10.95 -11.04 -9.75
CA PRO A 149 -10.09 -11.13 -10.92
C PRO A 149 -10.27 -9.95 -11.86
N LEU A 150 -9.87 -8.75 -11.42
CA LEU A 150 -9.97 -7.51 -12.18
C LEU A 150 -8.99 -7.56 -13.37
N LYS A 151 -9.51 -7.20 -14.54
CA LYS A 151 -8.80 -7.22 -15.81
C LYS A 151 -8.66 -5.81 -16.34
N ASN A 152 -7.52 -5.22 -16.08
CA ASN A 152 -7.13 -3.91 -16.58
C ASN A 152 -5.71 -4.01 -17.11
N GLU A 153 -5.41 -3.27 -18.16
CA GLU A 153 -4.06 -3.22 -18.70
C GLU A 153 -3.11 -2.58 -17.70
N MET A 154 -2.00 -3.23 -17.43
CA MET A 154 -0.90 -2.71 -16.62
C MET A 154 0.41 -2.81 -17.41
N THR A 155 1.08 -1.68 -17.57
CA THR A 155 2.42 -1.60 -18.14
C THR A 155 3.45 -1.44 -17.03
N ILE A 156 4.42 -2.35 -16.98
CA ILE A 156 5.50 -2.38 -15.99
C ILE A 156 6.77 -1.85 -16.63
N TYR A 157 7.32 -0.79 -16.07
CA TYR A 157 8.58 -0.21 -16.48
C TYR A 157 9.70 -0.70 -15.56
N ARG A 158 10.55 -1.61 -16.08
CA ARG A 158 11.69 -2.11 -15.34
C ARG A 158 12.90 -1.25 -15.64
N ILE A 159 13.27 -0.41 -14.69
CA ILE A 159 14.46 0.45 -14.78
C ILE A 159 15.45 -0.03 -13.73
N THR A 160 16.60 -0.57 -14.16
CA THR A 160 17.69 -0.99 -13.29
C THR A 160 18.97 -0.25 -13.64
N GLY A 161 19.39 0.66 -12.75
CA GLY A 161 20.55 1.50 -13.00
C GLY A 161 20.34 2.42 -14.22
N GLU A 162 21.30 2.43 -15.15
CA GLU A 162 21.20 3.20 -16.41
C GLU A 162 20.47 2.45 -17.53
N ALA A 163 20.15 1.17 -17.31
CA ALA A 163 19.47 0.36 -18.31
C ALA A 163 17.96 0.47 -18.17
N ALA A 164 17.30 0.97 -19.20
CA ALA A 164 15.86 0.84 -19.37
C ALA A 164 15.58 -0.44 -20.18
N TYR A 165 14.75 -1.32 -19.64
CA TYR A 165 14.24 -2.48 -20.37
C TYR A 165 12.94 -2.09 -21.08
N GLU A 166 12.63 -2.81 -22.18
CA GLU A 166 11.33 -2.66 -22.83
C GLU A 166 10.21 -2.88 -21.81
N PRO A 167 9.18 -2.03 -21.79
CA PRO A 167 8.06 -2.20 -20.90
C PRO A 167 7.34 -3.53 -21.13
N GLU A 168 6.89 -4.14 -20.05
CA GLU A 168 6.08 -5.36 -20.10
C GLU A 168 4.61 -4.98 -19.85
N THR A 169 3.70 -5.46 -20.71
CA THR A 169 2.27 -5.20 -20.57
C THR A 169 1.52 -6.50 -20.24
N THR A 170 0.60 -6.43 -19.31
CA THR A 170 -0.32 -7.50 -18.94
C THR A 170 -1.75 -6.97 -18.84
N GLU A 171 -2.74 -7.80 -19.15
CA GLU A 171 -4.17 -7.47 -18.98
C GLU A 171 -4.71 -7.94 -17.61
N ASN A 172 -3.86 -8.48 -16.74
CA ASN A 172 -4.28 -9.00 -15.45
C ASN A 172 -3.54 -8.31 -14.32
N LEU A 173 -4.28 -7.68 -13.42
CA LEU A 173 -3.72 -7.10 -12.20
C LEU A 173 -3.34 -8.16 -11.17
N ILE A 174 -3.85 -9.38 -11.34
CA ILE A 174 -3.57 -10.52 -10.47
C ILE A 174 -2.85 -11.59 -11.31
N ASN A 175 -1.56 -11.79 -11.04
CA ASN A 175 -0.78 -12.85 -11.64
C ASN A 175 -1.05 -14.18 -10.94
N THR A 176 -2.02 -14.95 -11.45
CA THR A 176 -2.46 -16.22 -10.84
C THR A 176 -1.37 -17.28 -10.75
N MET A 177 -0.32 -17.19 -11.58
CA MET A 177 0.82 -18.12 -11.51
C MET A 177 1.58 -18.00 -10.19
N LYS A 178 1.57 -16.83 -9.57
CA LYS A 178 2.20 -16.59 -8.25
C LYS A 178 1.51 -17.34 -7.12
N PHE A 179 0.24 -17.72 -7.26
CA PHE A 179 -0.44 -18.55 -6.26
C PHE A 179 0.12 -19.98 -6.17
N ASN A 180 0.90 -20.41 -7.16
CA ASN A 180 1.64 -21.66 -7.13
C ASN A 180 3.04 -21.53 -6.51
N THR A 181 3.42 -20.34 -6.07
CA THR A 181 4.69 -20.05 -5.40
C THR A 181 4.51 -19.94 -3.90
N ARG A 182 5.61 -19.83 -3.16
CA ARG A 182 5.58 -19.60 -1.73
C ARG A 182 5.03 -18.22 -1.39
N ASP A 183 5.42 -17.20 -2.13
CA ASP A 183 4.95 -15.83 -1.97
C ASP A 183 3.69 -15.60 -2.82
N LYS A 184 2.56 -16.13 -2.31
CA LYS A 184 1.27 -16.00 -2.99
C LYS A 184 0.77 -14.54 -3.02
N TYR A 185 1.14 -13.71 -2.05
CA TYR A 185 0.74 -12.30 -2.03
C TYR A 185 1.35 -11.51 -3.19
N ALA A 186 2.50 -11.94 -3.72
CA ALA A 186 3.09 -11.35 -4.92
C ALA A 186 2.23 -11.52 -6.19
N ALA A 187 1.10 -12.24 -6.13
CA ALA A 187 0.13 -12.27 -7.21
C ALA A 187 -0.47 -10.88 -7.51
N PHE A 188 -0.64 -10.05 -6.50
CA PHE A 188 -1.13 -8.68 -6.68
C PHE A 188 -0.09 -7.82 -7.39
N LEU A 189 -0.45 -7.21 -8.52
CA LEU A 189 0.37 -6.34 -9.38
C LEU A 189 1.70 -6.97 -9.84
N ASP A 190 1.77 -8.30 -9.91
CA ASP A 190 3.01 -9.04 -10.19
C ASP A 190 4.16 -8.69 -9.23
N GLY A 191 3.82 -8.37 -7.97
CA GLY A 191 4.76 -8.03 -6.91
C GLY A 191 5.11 -6.54 -6.81
N ASN A 192 6.37 -6.25 -6.46
CA ASN A 192 6.82 -4.90 -6.21
C ASN A 192 7.68 -4.39 -7.37
N ASN A 193 7.04 -3.68 -8.28
CA ASN A 193 7.68 -3.05 -9.42
C ASN A 193 8.08 -1.60 -9.09
N GLY A 194 9.16 -1.09 -9.71
CA GLY A 194 9.62 0.28 -9.48
C GLY A 194 8.61 1.32 -9.95
N TYR A 195 8.15 1.18 -11.20
CA TYR A 195 7.11 2.01 -11.78
C TYR A 195 6.19 1.16 -12.65
N SER A 196 4.89 1.39 -12.51
CA SER A 196 3.87 0.79 -13.36
C SER A 196 2.76 1.80 -13.63
N VAL A 197 2.08 1.63 -14.76
CA VAL A 197 0.88 2.40 -15.13
C VAL A 197 -0.24 1.42 -15.39
N ILE A 198 -1.39 1.67 -14.79
CA ILE A 198 -2.61 0.87 -14.94
C ILE A 198 -3.67 1.75 -15.61
N GLU A 199 -4.28 1.22 -16.65
CA GLU A 199 -5.47 1.80 -17.28
C GLU A 199 -6.70 1.38 -16.47
N GLY A 200 -7.51 2.34 -16.05
CA GLY A 200 -8.72 2.07 -15.28
C GLY A 200 -9.99 2.49 -16.01
N ASP A 201 -11.13 2.25 -15.38
CA ASP A 201 -12.47 2.45 -15.98
C ASP A 201 -13.11 3.78 -15.53
N GLY A 202 -12.46 4.50 -14.61
CA GLY A 202 -12.93 5.77 -14.08
C GLY A 202 -12.41 6.99 -14.81
N GLU A 203 -12.43 8.14 -14.15
CA GLU A 203 -11.98 9.42 -14.69
C GLU A 203 -10.79 9.97 -13.90
N GLY A 204 -9.98 10.83 -14.56
CA GLY A 204 -8.81 11.43 -13.92
C GLY A 204 -7.68 10.45 -13.66
N SER A 205 -6.70 10.90 -12.87
CA SER A 205 -5.47 10.16 -12.67
C SER A 205 -4.94 10.28 -11.25
N ILE A 206 -4.36 9.19 -10.75
CA ILE A 206 -3.75 9.14 -9.42
C ILE A 206 -2.37 8.47 -9.49
N LEU A 207 -1.40 9.02 -8.78
CA LEU A 207 -0.10 8.38 -8.55
C LEU A 207 -0.09 7.79 -7.14
N VAL A 208 0.17 6.49 -7.03
CA VAL A 208 0.28 5.79 -5.75
C VAL A 208 1.74 5.52 -5.42
N VAL A 209 2.23 6.18 -4.38
CA VAL A 209 3.56 5.93 -3.79
C VAL A 209 3.38 4.94 -2.65
N LYS A 210 4.06 3.79 -2.70
CA LYS A 210 3.61 2.66 -1.90
C LYS A 210 4.72 1.76 -1.36
N ASP A 211 4.35 0.97 -0.36
CA ASP A 211 4.97 -0.32 -0.07
C ASP A 211 4.06 -1.48 -0.54
N SER A 212 4.36 -2.72 -0.15
CA SER A 212 3.61 -3.89 -0.59
C SER A 212 2.16 -3.97 -0.09
N TYR A 213 1.80 -3.22 0.95
CA TYR A 213 0.40 -3.18 1.42
C TYR A 213 -0.55 -2.70 0.33
N ALA A 214 -0.14 -1.72 -0.46
CA ALA A 214 -0.98 -1.18 -1.52
C ALA A 214 -1.25 -2.17 -2.67
N ASN A 215 -0.48 -3.27 -2.79
CA ASN A 215 -0.65 -4.20 -3.91
C ASN A 215 -2.06 -4.78 -3.99
N SER A 216 -2.70 -5.10 -2.85
CA SER A 216 -4.08 -5.60 -2.81
C SER A 216 -5.15 -4.49 -2.75
N PHE A 217 -4.75 -3.24 -2.56
CA PHE A 217 -5.61 -2.05 -2.55
C PHE A 217 -5.78 -1.44 -3.95
N ILE A 218 -4.66 -1.28 -4.69
CA ILE A 218 -4.61 -0.59 -5.98
C ILE A 218 -5.58 -1.17 -7.03
N PRO A 219 -5.79 -2.50 -7.15
CA PRO A 219 -6.73 -3.01 -8.12
C PRO A 219 -8.13 -2.41 -8.03
N TYR A 220 -8.61 -2.06 -6.84
CA TYR A 220 -9.93 -1.44 -6.66
C TYR A 220 -10.00 0.01 -7.19
N LEU A 221 -8.86 0.72 -7.23
CA LEU A 221 -8.81 2.09 -7.77
C LEU A 221 -9.18 2.16 -9.25
N THR A 222 -9.09 1.05 -9.98
CA THR A 222 -9.47 1.01 -11.41
C THR A 222 -10.94 1.35 -11.65
N ALA A 223 -11.80 1.14 -10.67
CA ALA A 223 -13.20 1.56 -10.75
C ALA A 223 -13.39 3.10 -10.68
N ASN A 224 -12.40 3.84 -10.20
CA ASN A 224 -12.53 5.27 -9.91
C ASN A 224 -11.66 6.16 -10.80
N TYR A 225 -10.51 5.66 -11.25
CA TYR A 225 -9.54 6.44 -12.02
C TYR A 225 -9.32 5.83 -13.39
N GLY A 226 -9.12 6.69 -14.40
CA GLY A 226 -8.78 6.28 -15.76
C GLY A 226 -7.29 5.92 -15.90
N LYS A 227 -6.43 6.52 -15.05
CA LYS A 227 -4.99 6.25 -15.05
C LYS A 227 -4.46 6.17 -13.62
N ILE A 228 -3.76 5.09 -13.32
CA ILE A 228 -3.13 4.88 -12.01
C ILE A 228 -1.64 4.62 -12.20
N GLY A 229 -0.80 5.57 -11.76
CA GLY A 229 0.64 5.36 -11.66
C GLY A 229 0.96 4.68 -10.32
N VAL A 230 1.94 3.80 -10.31
CA VAL A 230 2.37 3.08 -9.12
C VAL A 230 3.87 3.17 -8.96
N VAL A 231 4.34 3.70 -7.84
CA VAL A 231 5.78 3.84 -7.54
C VAL A 231 6.14 3.14 -6.24
N ASP A 232 7.17 2.30 -6.31
CA ASP A 232 7.80 1.68 -5.16
C ASP A 232 9.28 2.09 -5.09
N PHE A 233 9.62 2.96 -4.14
CA PHE A 233 10.97 3.50 -4.03
C PHE A 233 12.06 2.48 -3.68
N ARG A 234 11.70 1.27 -3.27
CA ARG A 234 12.69 0.20 -3.13
C ARG A 234 13.32 -0.16 -4.48
N ASN A 235 12.56 0.01 -5.57
CA ASN A 235 12.95 -0.31 -6.93
C ASN A 235 12.95 0.90 -7.89
N PHE A 236 12.52 2.09 -7.43
CA PHE A 236 12.50 3.34 -8.19
C PHE A 236 13.30 4.40 -7.42
N LYS A 237 14.45 4.82 -7.93
CA LYS A 237 15.39 5.69 -7.22
C LYS A 237 15.40 7.14 -7.72
N TYR A 238 14.34 7.55 -8.40
CA TYR A 238 14.19 8.87 -8.98
C TYR A 238 13.17 9.69 -8.19
N GLY A 239 13.25 11.03 -8.27
CA GLY A 239 12.23 11.90 -7.73
C GLY A 239 10.94 11.85 -8.55
N LEU A 240 9.83 12.28 -7.95
CA LEU A 240 8.49 12.20 -8.56
C LEU A 240 8.09 13.42 -9.38
N ASP A 241 8.74 14.57 -9.20
CA ASP A 241 8.29 15.83 -9.82
C ASP A 241 8.16 15.70 -11.33
N SER A 242 9.17 15.15 -12.00
CA SER A 242 9.09 14.96 -13.46
C SER A 242 8.01 13.94 -13.84
N THR A 243 7.81 12.90 -13.06
CA THR A 243 6.77 11.89 -13.32
C THR A 243 5.38 12.52 -13.22
N ILE A 244 5.14 13.35 -12.20
CA ILE A 244 3.86 14.06 -12.02
C ILE A 244 3.65 15.06 -13.15
N GLU A 245 4.66 15.84 -13.51
CA GLU A 245 4.58 16.85 -14.57
C GLU A 245 4.41 16.24 -15.96
N GLN A 246 5.20 15.21 -16.29
CA GLN A 246 5.19 14.59 -17.62
C GLN A 246 3.95 13.74 -17.85
N GLU A 247 3.53 12.99 -16.84
CA GLU A 247 2.41 12.08 -16.93
C GLU A 247 1.05 12.74 -16.57
N GLY A 248 1.08 13.91 -15.94
CA GLY A 248 -0.09 14.71 -15.65
C GLY A 248 -1.02 14.11 -14.59
N TYR A 249 -0.46 13.51 -13.52
CA TYR A 249 -1.28 12.99 -12.42
C TYR A 249 -1.98 14.12 -11.66
N ASP A 250 -3.30 13.97 -11.47
CA ASP A 250 -4.13 14.96 -10.79
C ASP A 250 -3.91 14.97 -9.29
N GLU A 251 -3.68 13.77 -8.71
CA GLU A 251 -3.49 13.60 -7.29
C GLU A 251 -2.49 12.47 -6.95
N VAL A 252 -2.04 12.45 -5.70
CA VAL A 252 -1.08 11.49 -5.18
C VAL A 252 -1.64 10.84 -3.92
N LEU A 253 -1.61 9.50 -3.87
CA LEU A 253 -1.82 8.72 -2.66
C LEU A 253 -0.49 8.16 -2.18
N ILE A 254 -0.10 8.47 -0.94
CA ILE A 254 1.03 7.83 -0.27
C ILE A 254 0.45 6.76 0.66
N LEU A 255 0.67 5.48 0.35
CA LEU A 255 0.15 4.34 1.10
C LEU A 255 1.27 3.42 1.56
N TYR A 256 1.48 3.39 2.85
CA TYR A 256 2.46 2.53 3.53
C TYR A 256 1.83 1.83 4.72
N ASN A 257 2.40 0.70 5.14
CA ASN A 257 2.18 0.20 6.49
C ASN A 257 3.13 0.91 7.46
N PHE A 258 2.74 0.94 8.73
CA PHE A 258 3.51 1.62 9.78
C PHE A 258 4.95 1.09 9.90
N GLN A 259 5.15 -0.23 9.91
CA GLN A 259 6.45 -0.83 10.12
C GLN A 259 7.44 -0.51 8.99
N THR A 260 6.98 -0.52 7.74
CA THR A 260 7.81 -0.11 6.61
C THR A 260 8.07 1.39 6.66
N PHE A 261 7.04 2.21 6.92
CA PHE A 261 7.18 3.66 6.95
C PHE A 261 8.24 4.16 7.92
N ILE A 262 8.32 3.57 9.12
CA ILE A 262 9.30 3.99 10.13
C ILE A 262 10.74 3.57 9.81
N ALA A 263 10.94 2.62 8.90
CA ALA A 263 12.23 2.00 8.62
C ALA A 263 12.76 2.19 7.20
N ASP A 264 11.88 2.51 6.23
CA ASP A 264 12.28 2.60 4.81
C ASP A 264 13.20 3.81 4.56
N SER A 265 14.44 3.52 4.21
CA SER A 265 15.43 4.55 3.85
C SER A 265 15.26 5.09 2.43
N ASN A 266 14.37 4.52 1.63
CA ASN A 266 14.15 4.93 0.23
C ASN A 266 13.07 5.99 0.10
N LEU A 267 12.15 6.11 1.06
CA LEU A 267 11.04 7.07 0.99
C LEU A 267 11.50 8.52 0.83
N ILE A 268 12.72 8.84 1.26
CA ILE A 268 13.33 10.17 1.05
C ILE A 268 13.45 10.58 -0.42
N TYR A 269 13.38 9.62 -1.37
CA TYR A 269 13.36 9.94 -2.80
C TYR A 269 12.12 10.72 -3.23
N ILE A 270 11.04 10.68 -2.44
CA ILE A 270 9.80 11.42 -2.74
C ILE A 270 10.02 12.93 -2.82
N SER A 271 10.95 13.48 -2.01
CA SER A 271 11.25 14.91 -1.96
C SER A 271 12.50 15.31 -2.76
N ARG A 272 13.12 14.36 -3.47
CA ARG A 272 14.27 14.67 -4.31
C ARG A 272 13.83 15.15 -5.68
N PRO A 273 14.48 16.20 -6.23
CA PRO A 273 14.25 16.55 -7.62
C PRO A 273 14.63 15.37 -8.51
N SER A 274 13.85 15.13 -9.56
CA SER A 274 14.19 14.12 -10.55
C SER A 274 15.41 14.59 -11.33
N THR A 275 16.52 13.91 -11.13
CA THR A 275 17.76 14.11 -11.87
C THR A 275 17.86 13.14 -13.05
N LEU A 276 16.80 12.99 -13.82
CA LEU A 276 16.91 12.48 -15.19
C LEU A 276 17.13 13.69 -16.09
N GLN A 277 18.37 14.14 -16.19
CA GLN A 277 18.83 14.93 -17.31
C GLN A 277 19.31 14.00 -18.42
#